data_d306e906cfdbccfbcda3efbac92dca4e
#
_entry.id   d306e906cfdbccfbcda3efbac92dca4e
#
_cell.length_a   1.000
_cell.length_b   1.000
_cell.length_c   1.000
_cell.angle_alpha   90.00
_cell.angle_beta   90.00
_cell.angle_gamma   90.00
#
_symmetry.space_group_name_H-M   'P 1'
#
loop_
_entity.id
_entity.type
_entity.pdbx_description
1 polymer ?
#
loop_
_entity_poly.entity_id
_entity_poly.type
_entity_poly.pdbx_seq_one_letter_code
_entity_poly.pdbx_strand_id
1 'polypeptide(L)'
;IGSIIRKKMFQLDFEEWLIAEGWGKESLDYIRNCYINRLSVTEAQHEKLLGEFKKYLLVGGLPDAVNTYLDTHNIVRVREVQNAIQDLYKEDAAKYEKEASKKLLIRRIYDMIVSQMENKKKRIVAKDIRGKKGDRFDWFAEEFEYLVSSGIALDVHAISNPKYPLSESVHKNLLKLYLNDVGLLTWRLYGNNIAPVLKDELSINLGAVYENIVAQELKAHGHDLFYYDNNKNGEVDYLINDTANMTVLPIEVKSGKDYTTHRALDKFLENKDYNVSNAIVLDNDREVYTDGKITYMPIYYIMCIEQTDISEENCYF
;
A
#
# COMPACT_ATOMS: atom_id res chain seq x y z
N ILE A 1 16.93 32.97 -8.67
CA ILE A 1 16.10 31.97 -7.98
C ILE A 1 16.77 30.63 -8.26
N GLY A 2 17.37 30.00 -7.22
CA GLY A 2 17.97 28.68 -7.37
C GLY A 2 16.93 27.58 -7.51
N SER A 3 17.22 26.53 -8.27
CA SER A 3 16.38 25.33 -8.31
C SER A 3 16.59 24.51 -7.02
N ILE A 4 15.50 24.16 -6.34
CA ILE A 4 15.52 23.28 -5.18
C ILE A 4 15.01 21.90 -5.63
N ILE A 5 15.85 20.88 -5.56
CA ILE A 5 15.45 19.50 -5.75
C ILE A 5 15.00 18.97 -4.40
N ARG A 6 13.70 18.67 -4.28
CA ARG A 6 13.13 18.05 -3.09
C ARG A 6 13.07 16.54 -3.30
N LYS A 7 13.74 15.78 -2.43
CA LYS A 7 13.56 14.32 -2.34
C LYS A 7 12.69 14.02 -1.15
N LYS A 8 11.60 13.27 -1.37
CA LYS A 8 10.74 12.77 -0.31
C LYS A 8 11.36 11.47 0.20
N MET A 9 11.52 11.35 1.50
CA MET A 9 11.90 10.09 2.14
C MET A 9 10.65 9.39 2.64
N PHE A 10 10.61 8.10 2.43
CA PHE A 10 9.60 7.20 2.95
C PHE A 10 10.21 6.32 4.06
N GLN A 11 9.41 5.52 4.73
CA GLN A 11 9.86 4.42 5.57
C GLN A 11 10.61 3.40 4.70
N LEU A 12 11.45 2.55 5.31
CA LEU A 12 12.14 1.49 4.59
C LEU A 12 11.11 0.63 3.86
N ASP A 13 11.36 0.36 2.57
CA ASP A 13 10.59 -0.60 1.79
C ASP A 13 11.03 -2.05 2.09
N PHE A 14 10.40 -3.02 1.44
CA PHE A 14 10.70 -4.43 1.72
C PHE A 14 12.10 -4.84 1.26
N GLU A 15 12.64 -4.27 0.20
CA GLU A 15 14.02 -4.54 -0.20
C GLU A 15 15.02 -3.97 0.81
N GLU A 16 14.81 -2.74 1.28
CA GLU A 16 15.62 -2.12 2.33
C GLU A 16 15.54 -2.91 3.65
N TRP A 17 14.36 -3.46 3.98
CA TRP A 17 14.20 -4.42 5.07
C TRP A 17 15.08 -5.66 4.90
N LEU A 18 15.06 -6.28 3.71
CA LEU A 18 15.90 -7.46 3.42
C LEU A 18 17.40 -7.13 3.56
N ILE A 19 17.83 -5.95 3.09
CA ILE A 19 19.19 -5.47 3.26
C ILE A 19 19.54 -5.33 4.75
N ALA A 20 18.65 -4.76 5.54
CA ALA A 20 18.82 -4.61 6.99
C ALA A 20 18.90 -5.96 7.72
N GLU A 21 18.16 -6.98 7.26
CA GLU A 21 18.22 -8.37 7.71
C GLU A 21 19.45 -9.13 7.16
N GLY A 22 20.35 -8.47 6.44
CA GLY A 22 21.62 -9.03 5.97
C GLY A 22 21.54 -9.80 4.65
N TRP A 23 20.50 -9.58 3.84
CA TRP A 23 20.46 -10.17 2.50
C TRP A 23 21.48 -9.48 1.59
N GLY A 24 22.34 -10.28 0.97
CA GLY A 24 23.39 -9.78 0.08
C GLY A 24 22.84 -9.41 -1.30
N LYS A 25 23.57 -8.52 -1.98
CA LYS A 25 23.23 -8.03 -3.31
C LYS A 25 22.92 -9.13 -4.32
N GLU A 26 23.70 -10.22 -4.31
CA GLU A 26 23.50 -11.35 -5.24
C GLU A 26 22.12 -11.99 -5.08
N SER A 27 21.61 -12.08 -3.84
CA SER A 27 20.27 -12.62 -3.57
C SER A 27 19.18 -11.68 -4.07
N LEU A 28 19.35 -10.37 -3.89
CA LEU A 28 18.41 -9.35 -4.36
C LEU A 28 18.39 -9.28 -5.88
N ASP A 29 19.56 -9.29 -6.53
CA ASP A 29 19.70 -9.32 -7.99
C ASP A 29 19.05 -10.59 -8.58
N TYR A 30 19.17 -11.72 -7.92
CA TYR A 30 18.50 -12.96 -8.31
C TYR A 30 16.97 -12.83 -8.26
N ILE A 31 16.42 -12.25 -7.18
CA ILE A 31 14.98 -12.05 -7.03
C ILE A 31 14.45 -11.10 -8.10
N ARG A 32 15.15 -9.97 -8.32
CA ARG A 32 14.82 -9.02 -9.38
C ARG A 32 14.86 -9.66 -10.77
N ASN A 33 15.86 -10.52 -11.03
CA ASN A 33 15.94 -11.26 -12.29
C ASN A 33 14.77 -12.24 -12.46
N CYS A 34 14.36 -12.94 -11.40
CA CYS A 34 13.17 -13.78 -11.44
C CYS A 34 11.91 -12.97 -11.77
N TYR A 35 11.72 -11.81 -11.13
CA TYR A 35 10.61 -10.91 -11.42
C TYR A 35 10.59 -10.46 -12.89
N ILE A 36 11.71 -9.95 -13.40
CA ILE A 36 11.83 -9.43 -14.79
C ILE A 36 11.53 -10.53 -15.81
N ASN A 37 12.02 -11.75 -15.58
CA ASN A 37 11.83 -12.88 -16.48
C ASN A 37 10.56 -13.69 -16.20
N ARG A 38 9.71 -13.26 -15.24
CA ARG A 38 8.49 -13.95 -14.83
C ARG A 38 8.74 -15.41 -14.43
N LEU A 39 9.75 -15.62 -13.61
CA LEU A 39 10.16 -16.93 -13.10
C LEU A 39 9.78 -17.06 -11.62
N SER A 40 9.33 -18.25 -11.24
CA SER A 40 9.15 -18.60 -9.84
C SER A 40 10.53 -18.82 -9.18
N VAL A 41 10.72 -18.32 -7.96
CA VAL A 41 11.88 -18.67 -7.14
C VAL A 41 11.79 -20.13 -6.68
N THR A 42 12.88 -20.69 -6.14
CA THR A 42 12.82 -22.03 -5.54
C THR A 42 11.92 -22.07 -4.31
N GLU A 43 11.39 -23.26 -3.95
CA GLU A 43 10.52 -23.40 -2.77
C GLU A 43 11.15 -22.85 -1.50
N ALA A 44 12.42 -23.24 -1.24
CA ALA A 44 13.15 -22.76 -0.06
C ALA A 44 13.33 -21.23 -0.03
N GLN A 45 13.51 -20.60 -1.19
CA GLN A 45 13.60 -19.14 -1.28
C GLN A 45 12.24 -18.49 -1.08
N HIS A 46 11.18 -19.09 -1.62
CA HIS A 46 9.82 -18.62 -1.42
C HIS A 46 9.44 -18.62 0.08
N GLU A 47 9.64 -19.75 0.76
CA GLU A 47 9.36 -19.85 2.19
C GLU A 47 10.14 -18.81 3.00
N LYS A 48 11.42 -18.61 2.67
CA LYS A 48 12.26 -17.63 3.35
C LYS A 48 11.79 -16.20 3.08
N LEU A 49 11.51 -15.83 1.82
CA LEU A 49 11.01 -14.50 1.43
C LEU A 49 9.66 -14.20 2.06
N LEU A 50 8.73 -15.15 2.01
CA LEU A 50 7.41 -14.99 2.61
C LEU A 50 7.52 -14.88 4.14
N GLY A 51 8.46 -15.59 4.76
CA GLY A 51 8.76 -15.47 6.18
C GLY A 51 9.26 -14.07 6.55
N GLU A 52 10.21 -13.51 5.78
CA GLU A 52 10.70 -12.14 5.96
C GLU A 52 9.59 -11.11 5.70
N PHE A 53 8.78 -11.33 4.67
CA PHE A 53 7.64 -10.44 4.39
C PHE A 53 6.65 -10.39 5.56
N LYS A 54 6.33 -11.52 6.18
CA LYS A 54 5.47 -11.57 7.37
C LYS A 54 6.07 -10.87 8.58
N LYS A 55 7.40 -10.95 8.78
CA LYS A 55 8.08 -10.17 9.82
C LYS A 55 7.96 -8.67 9.53
N TYR A 56 8.19 -8.27 8.29
CA TYR A 56 8.05 -6.89 7.85
C TYR A 56 6.61 -6.36 8.03
N LEU A 57 5.57 -7.16 7.80
CA LEU A 57 4.20 -6.79 8.14
C LEU A 57 4.00 -6.46 9.62
N LEU A 58 4.79 -7.06 10.50
CA LEU A 58 4.70 -6.81 11.94
C LEU A 58 5.57 -5.63 12.39
N VAL A 59 6.77 -5.51 11.85
CA VAL A 59 7.75 -4.48 12.25
C VAL A 59 7.46 -3.16 11.53
N GLY A 60 7.09 -3.22 10.26
CA GLY A 60 7.02 -2.06 9.37
C GLY A 60 8.39 -1.59 8.91
N GLY A 61 8.41 -0.45 8.23
CA GLY A 61 9.61 0.19 7.70
C GLY A 61 10.06 1.43 8.48
N LEU A 62 9.40 1.80 9.59
CA LEU A 62 9.82 2.95 10.39
C LEU A 62 11.17 2.69 11.05
N PRO A 63 12.19 3.57 10.88
CA PRO A 63 13.57 3.30 11.30
C PRO A 63 13.72 2.89 12.77
N ASP A 64 13.00 3.54 13.69
CA ASP A 64 13.08 3.20 15.11
C ASP A 64 12.52 1.80 15.42
N ALA A 65 11.46 1.39 14.71
CA ALA A 65 10.88 0.06 14.85
C ALA A 65 11.82 -1.01 14.27
N VAL A 66 12.40 -0.75 13.09
CA VAL A 66 13.37 -1.64 12.44
C VAL A 66 14.61 -1.80 13.29
N ASN A 67 15.24 -0.71 13.75
CA ASN A 67 16.43 -0.76 14.62
C ASN A 67 16.12 -1.54 15.91
N THR A 68 14.98 -1.29 16.55
CA THR A 68 14.57 -2.01 17.75
C THR A 68 14.44 -3.51 17.49
N TYR A 69 13.93 -3.90 16.33
CA TYR A 69 13.83 -5.31 15.96
C TYR A 69 15.21 -5.92 15.71
N LEU A 70 16.07 -5.27 14.95
CA LEU A 70 17.44 -5.74 14.67
C LEU A 70 18.27 -5.90 15.93
N ASP A 71 18.14 -4.99 16.89
CA ASP A 71 18.88 -5.05 18.16
C ASP A 71 18.36 -6.11 19.12
N THR A 72 17.05 -6.38 19.10
CA THR A 72 16.44 -7.20 20.16
C THR A 72 15.79 -8.49 19.67
N HIS A 73 15.47 -8.61 18.40
CA HIS A 73 14.63 -9.65 17.80
C HIS A 73 13.32 -9.89 18.57
N ASN A 74 12.77 -8.83 19.18
CA ASN A 74 11.62 -8.91 20.07
C ASN A 74 10.48 -8.00 19.62
N ILE A 75 9.43 -8.59 19.09
CA ILE A 75 8.26 -7.87 18.61
C ILE A 75 7.55 -7.07 19.72
N VAL A 76 7.58 -7.50 20.96
CA VAL A 76 6.97 -6.75 22.07
C VAL A 76 7.66 -5.39 22.24
N ARG A 77 8.99 -5.35 22.12
CA ARG A 77 9.74 -4.08 22.13
C ARG A 77 9.42 -3.19 20.95
N VAL A 78 9.28 -3.78 19.77
CA VAL A 78 8.83 -3.06 18.57
C VAL A 78 7.45 -2.45 18.79
N ARG A 79 6.51 -3.17 19.42
CA ARG A 79 5.16 -2.67 19.71
C ARG A 79 5.17 -1.47 20.67
N GLU A 80 6.10 -1.43 21.63
CA GLU A 80 6.29 -0.27 22.50
C GLU A 80 6.69 0.98 21.68
N VAL A 81 7.61 0.84 20.73
CA VAL A 81 8.03 1.91 19.81
C VAL A 81 6.89 2.34 18.89
N GLN A 82 6.19 1.40 18.29
CA GLN A 82 5.05 1.69 17.41
C GLN A 82 3.93 2.43 18.14
N ASN A 83 3.66 2.08 19.39
CA ASN A 83 2.70 2.80 20.22
C ASN A 83 3.15 4.25 20.46
N ALA A 84 4.41 4.45 20.82
CA ALA A 84 4.96 5.79 21.04
C ALA A 84 4.88 6.67 19.77
N ILE A 85 5.18 6.09 18.59
CA ILE A 85 5.06 6.79 17.30
C ILE A 85 3.60 7.21 17.04
N GLN A 86 2.64 6.31 17.27
CA GLN A 86 1.22 6.66 17.08
C GLN A 86 0.74 7.77 18.02
N ASP A 87 1.21 7.77 19.27
CA ASP A 87 0.90 8.83 20.21
C ASP A 87 1.52 10.16 19.75
N LEU A 88 2.76 10.15 19.24
CA LEU A 88 3.39 11.32 18.62
C LEU A 88 2.60 11.85 17.43
N TYR A 89 2.12 10.99 16.52
CA TYR A 89 1.30 11.41 15.38
C TYR A 89 0.02 12.12 15.84
N LYS A 90 -0.63 11.61 16.88
CA LYS A 90 -1.83 12.23 17.46
C LYS A 90 -1.53 13.57 18.15
N GLU A 91 -0.35 13.70 18.76
CA GLU A 91 0.07 14.93 19.42
C GLU A 91 0.51 15.99 18.42
N ASP A 92 1.25 15.63 17.36
CA ASP A 92 1.70 16.56 16.33
C ASP A 92 0.54 17.17 15.56
N ALA A 93 -0.49 16.38 15.25
CA ALA A 93 -1.75 16.91 14.75
C ALA A 93 -2.34 18.00 15.66
N ALA A 94 -2.05 17.93 16.96
CA ALA A 94 -2.50 18.91 17.94
C ALA A 94 -1.62 20.17 18.05
N LYS A 95 -0.34 20.13 17.63
CA LYS A 95 0.58 21.28 17.76
C LYS A 95 0.37 22.32 16.68
N TYR A 96 0.20 21.89 15.44
CA TYR A 96 0.16 22.78 14.27
C TYR A 96 -1.23 23.36 14.00
N GLU A 97 -2.28 22.76 14.54
CA GLU A 97 -3.64 23.29 14.40
C GLU A 97 -4.03 24.10 15.64
N LYS A 98 -4.52 25.31 15.45
CA LYS A 98 -4.93 26.22 16.54
C LYS A 98 -6.35 25.93 17.05
N GLU A 99 -7.21 25.43 16.15
CA GLU A 99 -8.60 25.16 16.49
C GLU A 99 -8.78 23.77 17.12
N ALA A 100 -9.24 23.71 18.35
CA ALA A 100 -9.47 22.45 19.08
C ALA A 100 -10.43 21.49 18.35
N SER A 101 -11.40 22.03 17.61
CA SER A 101 -12.34 21.26 16.80
C SER A 101 -11.68 20.51 15.66
N LYS A 102 -10.76 21.16 14.93
CA LYS A 102 -10.00 20.55 13.83
C LYS A 102 -9.03 19.49 14.33
N LYS A 103 -8.34 19.75 15.45
CA LYS A 103 -7.48 18.73 16.10
C LYS A 103 -8.24 17.44 16.38
N LEU A 104 -9.45 17.58 16.90
CA LEU A 104 -10.30 16.44 17.21
C LEU A 104 -10.74 15.68 15.93
N LEU A 105 -11.03 16.40 14.84
CA LEU A 105 -11.40 15.82 13.57
C LEU A 105 -10.23 15.03 12.94
N ILE A 106 -9.02 15.61 12.91
CA ILE A 106 -7.81 14.95 12.42
C ILE A 106 -7.58 13.62 13.16
N ARG A 107 -7.62 13.65 14.50
CA ARG A 107 -7.46 12.44 15.32
C ARG A 107 -8.55 11.41 15.02
N ARG A 108 -9.79 11.85 14.87
CA ARG A 108 -10.91 10.95 14.55
C ARG A 108 -10.76 10.32 13.18
N ILE A 109 -10.36 11.08 12.16
CA ILE A 109 -10.10 10.55 10.82
C ILE A 109 -8.96 9.55 10.86
N TYR A 110 -7.86 9.87 11.56
CA TYR A 110 -6.74 8.94 11.74
C TYR A 110 -7.17 7.62 12.39
N ASP A 111 -7.97 7.69 13.46
CA ASP A 111 -8.49 6.49 14.11
C ASP A 111 -9.47 5.71 13.22
N MET A 112 -10.21 6.40 12.35
CA MET A 112 -11.12 5.78 11.39
C MET A 112 -10.41 5.01 10.29
N ILE A 113 -9.15 5.36 9.93
CA ILE A 113 -8.40 4.63 8.89
C ILE A 113 -8.43 3.13 9.18
N VAL A 114 -8.09 2.72 10.39
CA VAL A 114 -8.06 1.30 10.78
C VAL A 114 -9.45 0.66 10.73
N SER A 115 -10.45 1.34 11.29
CA SER A 115 -11.82 0.79 11.31
C SER A 115 -12.45 0.69 9.92
N GLN A 116 -12.08 1.59 9.00
CA GLN A 116 -12.55 1.55 7.62
C GLN A 116 -11.92 0.39 6.83
N MET A 117 -10.71 -0.01 7.16
CA MET A 117 -10.04 -1.13 6.49
C MET A 117 -10.70 -2.48 6.77
N GLU A 118 -11.47 -2.61 7.84
CA GLU A 118 -12.28 -3.80 8.12
C GLU A 118 -13.60 -3.83 7.32
N ASN A 119 -14.01 -2.69 6.76
CA ASN A 119 -15.23 -2.58 5.97
C ASN A 119 -15.02 -3.07 4.54
N LYS A 120 -16.09 -3.63 3.94
CA LYS A 120 -16.05 -4.15 2.57
C LYS A 120 -15.58 -3.11 1.52
N LYS A 121 -15.87 -1.83 1.70
CA LYS A 121 -15.51 -0.77 0.74
C LYS A 121 -14.25 0.01 1.11
N LYS A 122 -13.70 -0.18 2.29
CA LYS A 122 -12.43 0.40 2.78
C LYS A 122 -12.23 1.90 2.46
N ARG A 123 -13.29 2.69 2.30
CA ARG A 123 -13.23 4.11 1.98
C ARG A 123 -13.76 4.98 3.10
N ILE A 124 -13.22 6.18 3.21
CA ILE A 124 -13.70 7.17 4.18
C ILE A 124 -15.09 7.66 3.76
N VAL A 125 -16.01 7.67 4.70
CA VAL A 125 -17.39 8.13 4.51
C VAL A 125 -17.62 9.37 5.37
N ALA A 126 -17.86 10.52 4.74
CA ALA A 126 -17.96 11.83 5.42
C ALA A 126 -18.94 11.83 6.61
N LYS A 127 -20.12 11.18 6.47
CA LYS A 127 -21.12 11.10 7.55
C LYS A 127 -20.61 10.43 8.82
N ASP A 128 -19.61 9.53 8.71
CA ASP A 128 -19.09 8.78 9.84
C ASP A 128 -18.06 9.58 10.63
N ILE A 129 -17.47 10.63 10.04
CA ILE A 129 -16.46 11.48 10.69
C ILE A 129 -17.06 12.22 11.89
N ARG A 130 -18.22 12.84 11.74
CA ARG A 130 -18.93 13.54 12.83
C ARG A 130 -20.20 12.82 13.30
N GLY A 131 -20.58 11.73 12.64
CA GLY A 131 -21.83 11.02 12.90
C GLY A 131 -23.07 11.78 12.46
N LYS A 132 -22.95 12.75 11.53
CA LYS A 132 -24.06 13.58 11.07
C LYS A 132 -24.47 13.24 9.64
N LYS A 133 -25.78 13.00 9.44
CA LYS A 133 -26.35 12.89 8.09
C LYS A 133 -26.21 14.24 7.38
N GLY A 134 -25.73 14.20 6.12
CA GLY A 134 -25.57 15.39 5.29
C GLY A 134 -24.17 16.00 5.32
N ASP A 135 -23.25 15.46 6.13
CA ASP A 135 -21.84 15.86 6.05
C ASP A 135 -21.30 15.55 4.65
N ARG A 136 -20.59 16.53 4.10
CA ARG A 136 -19.99 16.45 2.77
C ARG A 136 -18.49 16.24 2.89
N PHE A 137 -17.93 15.52 1.94
CA PHE A 137 -16.50 15.17 1.92
C PHE A 137 -15.60 16.42 1.89
N ASP A 138 -15.99 17.42 1.09
CA ASP A 138 -15.26 18.68 0.95
C ASP A 138 -15.13 19.49 2.26
N TRP A 139 -15.97 19.21 3.27
CA TRP A 139 -15.88 19.87 4.58
C TRP A 139 -14.69 19.39 5.44
N PHE A 140 -14.04 18.31 5.04
CA PHE A 140 -12.90 17.70 5.73
C PHE A 140 -11.63 17.71 4.88
N ALA A 141 -11.62 18.51 3.80
CA ALA A 141 -10.50 18.52 2.85
C ALA A 141 -9.17 18.91 3.53
N GLU A 142 -9.20 19.88 4.45
CA GLU A 142 -8.01 20.35 5.17
C GLU A 142 -7.45 19.27 6.10
N GLU A 143 -8.31 18.51 6.77
CA GLU A 143 -7.91 17.42 7.66
C GLU A 143 -7.32 16.24 6.88
N PHE A 144 -7.88 15.92 5.71
CA PHE A 144 -7.31 14.92 4.81
C PHE A 144 -5.96 15.37 4.26
N GLU A 145 -5.87 16.60 3.77
CA GLU A 145 -4.63 17.23 3.28
C GLU A 145 -3.54 17.19 4.35
N TYR A 146 -3.88 17.51 5.60
CA TYR A 146 -2.95 17.45 6.72
C TYR A 146 -2.38 16.04 6.91
N LEU A 147 -3.23 15.01 6.99
CA LEU A 147 -2.80 13.62 7.21
C LEU A 147 -1.91 13.10 6.09
N VAL A 148 -2.21 13.48 4.84
CA VAL A 148 -1.44 13.05 3.66
C VAL A 148 -0.14 13.84 3.52
N SER A 149 -0.20 15.18 3.62
CA SER A 149 0.98 16.03 3.46
C SER A 149 2.02 15.87 4.57
N SER A 150 1.55 15.55 5.80
CA SER A 150 2.45 15.20 6.92
C SER A 150 3.05 13.80 6.80
N GLY A 151 2.63 12.99 5.82
CA GLY A 151 3.13 11.63 5.62
C GLY A 151 2.62 10.61 6.64
N ILE A 152 1.54 10.92 7.37
CA ILE A 152 0.92 10.02 8.36
C ILE A 152 -0.02 9.02 7.69
N ALA A 153 -0.66 9.42 6.58
CA ALA A 153 -1.56 8.59 5.81
C ALA A 153 -1.20 8.61 4.32
N LEU A 154 -1.58 7.54 3.63
CA LEU A 154 -1.45 7.39 2.18
C LEU A 154 -2.85 7.51 1.56
N ASP A 155 -2.98 8.34 0.55
CA ASP A 155 -4.22 8.56 -0.19
C ASP A 155 -4.28 7.71 -1.44
N VAL A 156 -5.44 7.08 -1.65
CA VAL A 156 -5.75 6.32 -2.86
C VAL A 156 -7.07 6.82 -3.42
N HIS A 157 -7.02 7.44 -4.60
CA HIS A 157 -8.17 8.12 -5.19
C HIS A 157 -8.95 7.22 -6.14
N ALA A 158 -10.29 7.32 -6.09
CA ALA A 158 -11.15 6.60 -7.03
C ALA A 158 -11.04 7.17 -8.44
N ILE A 159 -11.02 6.29 -9.42
CA ILE A 159 -11.03 6.60 -10.85
C ILE A 159 -12.35 6.16 -11.48
N SER A 160 -12.97 7.05 -12.25
CA SER A 160 -14.19 6.76 -13.01
C SER A 160 -13.91 6.27 -14.43
N ASN A 161 -12.88 6.80 -15.06
CA ASN A 161 -12.46 6.46 -16.40
C ASN A 161 -10.97 6.13 -16.41
N PRO A 162 -10.61 4.85 -16.28
CA PRO A 162 -9.23 4.41 -16.08
C PRO A 162 -8.43 4.47 -17.39
N LYS A 163 -8.16 5.68 -17.87
CA LYS A 163 -7.28 5.96 -19.02
C LYS A 163 -6.05 6.71 -18.55
N TYR A 164 -4.94 6.47 -19.21
CA TYR A 164 -3.70 7.20 -18.97
C TYR A 164 -3.80 8.65 -19.45
N PRO A 165 -3.34 9.65 -18.70
CA PRO A 165 -2.91 9.57 -17.30
C PRO A 165 -4.10 9.55 -16.34
N LEU A 166 -4.02 8.72 -15.29
CA LEU A 166 -5.11 8.48 -14.32
C LEU A 166 -5.54 9.74 -13.58
N SER A 167 -4.64 10.70 -13.38
CA SER A 167 -4.91 11.96 -12.67
C SER A 167 -6.04 12.82 -13.30
N GLU A 168 -6.31 12.64 -14.59
CA GLU A 168 -7.36 13.41 -15.29
C GLU A 168 -8.78 12.97 -14.92
N SER A 169 -8.96 11.76 -14.36
CA SER A 169 -10.29 11.19 -14.10
C SER A 169 -10.58 10.89 -12.63
N VAL A 170 -9.94 11.60 -11.72
CA VAL A 170 -10.07 11.42 -10.27
C VAL A 170 -11.44 11.83 -9.76
N HIS A 171 -12.06 10.96 -8.99
CA HIS A 171 -13.27 11.28 -8.21
C HIS A 171 -12.92 12.04 -6.93
N LYS A 172 -13.25 13.32 -6.87
CA LYS A 172 -12.90 14.21 -5.75
C LYS A 172 -13.47 13.80 -4.39
N ASN A 173 -14.53 13.01 -4.36
CA ASN A 173 -15.26 12.66 -3.13
C ASN A 173 -15.15 11.18 -2.73
N LEU A 174 -14.29 10.42 -3.38
CA LEU A 174 -14.08 9.01 -3.09
C LEU A 174 -12.60 8.77 -2.81
N LEU A 175 -12.27 8.56 -1.54
CA LEU A 175 -10.92 8.43 -1.03
C LEU A 175 -10.83 7.22 -0.10
N LYS A 176 -9.83 6.38 -0.32
CA LYS A 176 -9.31 5.45 0.66
C LYS A 176 -8.10 6.07 1.34
N LEU A 177 -7.97 5.90 2.64
CA LEU A 177 -6.76 6.24 3.37
C LEU A 177 -6.18 4.96 3.96
N TYR A 178 -4.88 4.79 3.79
CA TYR A 178 -4.08 3.75 4.45
C TYR A 178 -3.12 4.39 5.44
N LEU A 179 -2.68 3.64 6.43
CA LEU A 179 -1.58 4.11 7.28
C LEU A 179 -0.28 4.12 6.48
N ASN A 180 0.57 5.08 6.78
CA ASN A 180 1.89 5.19 6.15
C ASN A 180 2.80 3.99 6.41
N ASP A 181 2.52 3.21 7.46
CA ASP A 181 3.33 2.05 7.86
C ASP A 181 2.46 0.86 8.26
N VAL A 182 2.77 -0.31 7.69
CA VAL A 182 2.03 -1.55 7.93
C VAL A 182 2.22 -2.10 9.34
N GLY A 183 3.38 -1.85 9.95
CA GLY A 183 3.66 -2.24 11.34
C GLY A 183 2.74 -1.50 12.31
N LEU A 184 2.48 -0.21 12.07
CA LEU A 184 1.50 0.55 12.85
C LEU A 184 0.09 0.00 12.68
N LEU A 185 -0.28 -0.43 11.47
CA LEU A 185 -1.58 -1.05 11.23
C LEU A 185 -1.73 -2.38 11.97
N THR A 186 -0.74 -3.26 11.84
CA THR A 186 -0.78 -4.58 12.51
C THR A 186 -0.74 -4.46 14.03
N TRP A 187 -0.06 -3.44 14.57
CA TRP A 187 -0.13 -3.12 16.00
C TRP A 187 -1.56 -2.76 16.42
N ARG A 188 -2.23 -1.91 15.68
CA ARG A 188 -3.60 -1.48 16.01
C ARG A 188 -4.63 -2.60 15.86
N LEU A 189 -4.45 -3.49 14.89
CA LEU A 189 -5.39 -4.59 14.64
C LEU A 189 -5.20 -5.76 15.62
N TYR A 190 -3.96 -6.10 15.94
CA TYR A 190 -3.64 -7.37 16.61
C TYR A 190 -2.89 -7.20 17.93
N GLY A 191 -2.39 -6.01 18.26
CA GLY A 191 -1.60 -5.77 19.48
C GLY A 191 -0.39 -6.71 19.54
N ASN A 192 -0.23 -7.40 20.67
CA ASN A 192 0.83 -8.39 20.86
C ASN A 192 0.51 -9.80 20.31
N ASN A 193 -0.67 -9.99 19.73
CA ASN A 193 -1.02 -11.29 19.13
C ASN A 193 -0.49 -11.39 17.71
N ILE A 194 0.77 -11.79 17.58
CA ILE A 194 1.49 -11.87 16.30
C ILE A 194 1.32 -13.21 15.58
N ALA A 195 0.94 -14.27 16.30
CA ALA A 195 0.85 -15.62 15.74
C ALA A 195 -0.09 -15.71 14.53
N PRO A 196 -1.25 -15.05 14.49
CA PRO A 196 -2.14 -15.08 13.34
C PRO A 196 -1.50 -14.54 12.05
N VAL A 197 -0.66 -13.50 12.14
CA VAL A 197 0.05 -12.94 10.96
C VAL A 197 1.12 -13.92 10.48
N LEU A 198 1.91 -14.48 11.40
CA LEU A 198 3.00 -15.40 11.06
C LEU A 198 2.51 -16.74 10.48
N LYS A 199 1.32 -17.19 10.90
CA LYS A 199 0.75 -18.50 10.52
C LYS A 199 -0.32 -18.42 9.44
N ASP A 200 -0.62 -17.24 8.90
CA ASP A 200 -1.75 -17.01 7.97
C ASP A 200 -3.08 -17.58 8.50
N GLU A 201 -3.38 -17.32 9.77
CA GLU A 201 -4.62 -17.84 10.36
C GLU A 201 -5.84 -17.24 9.67
N LEU A 202 -6.72 -18.09 9.17
CA LEU A 202 -7.97 -17.70 8.48
C LEU A 202 -8.92 -16.89 9.36
N SER A 203 -8.67 -16.83 10.67
CA SER A 203 -9.50 -16.10 11.63
C SER A 203 -9.32 -14.59 11.59
N ILE A 204 -8.29 -14.07 10.90
CA ILE A 204 -8.01 -12.64 10.80
C ILE A 204 -8.14 -12.13 9.37
N ASN A 205 -8.55 -10.87 9.24
CA ASN A 205 -8.61 -10.19 7.95
C ASN A 205 -7.23 -9.67 7.53
N LEU A 206 -6.41 -10.54 6.94
CA LEU A 206 -5.12 -10.14 6.38
C LEU A 206 -5.26 -9.29 5.11
N GLY A 207 -6.40 -9.30 4.44
CA GLY A 207 -6.60 -8.52 3.21
C GLY A 207 -6.34 -7.02 3.40
N ALA A 208 -6.78 -6.46 4.54
CA ALA A 208 -6.51 -5.05 4.87
C ALA A 208 -5.01 -4.77 5.06
N VAL A 209 -4.28 -5.70 5.67
CA VAL A 209 -2.83 -5.58 5.89
C VAL A 209 -2.07 -5.67 4.57
N TYR A 210 -2.46 -6.62 3.71
CA TYR A 210 -1.85 -6.79 2.39
C TYR A 210 -2.13 -5.60 1.47
N GLU A 211 -3.34 -5.04 1.48
CA GLU A 211 -3.58 -3.80 0.74
C GLU A 211 -2.76 -2.63 1.30
N ASN A 212 -2.64 -2.48 2.62
CA ASN A 212 -1.86 -1.39 3.20
C ASN A 212 -0.37 -1.48 2.80
N ILE A 213 0.23 -2.68 2.86
CA ILE A 213 1.64 -2.82 2.47
C ILE A 213 1.84 -2.55 0.97
N VAL A 214 0.91 -2.97 0.11
CA VAL A 214 0.98 -2.65 -1.32
C VAL A 214 0.90 -1.14 -1.57
N ALA A 215 0.00 -0.42 -0.85
CA ALA A 215 -0.03 1.05 -0.93
C ALA A 215 1.29 1.68 -0.47
N GLN A 216 1.87 1.17 0.61
CA GLN A 216 3.14 1.64 1.17
C GLN A 216 4.28 1.47 0.18
N GLU A 217 4.47 0.27 -0.38
CA GLU A 217 5.53 -0.04 -1.35
C GLU A 217 5.38 0.79 -2.63
N LEU A 218 4.20 0.77 -3.24
CA LEU A 218 3.96 1.55 -4.46
C LEU A 218 4.22 3.05 -4.26
N LYS A 219 3.86 3.59 -3.09
CA LYS A 219 4.12 5.01 -2.79
C LYS A 219 5.60 5.30 -2.57
N ALA A 220 6.34 4.41 -1.90
CA ALA A 220 7.78 4.49 -1.74
C ALA A 220 8.51 4.44 -3.09
N HIS A 221 7.99 3.64 -4.02
CA HIS A 221 8.50 3.51 -5.40
C HIS A 221 8.04 4.63 -6.36
N GLY A 222 7.44 5.71 -5.83
CA GLY A 222 7.12 6.92 -6.58
C GLY A 222 5.78 6.91 -7.30
N HIS A 223 4.96 5.88 -7.15
CA HIS A 223 3.65 5.83 -7.80
C HIS A 223 2.63 6.71 -7.12
N ASP A 224 1.79 7.37 -7.92
CA ASP A 224 0.50 7.88 -7.45
C ASP A 224 -0.52 6.75 -7.44
N LEU A 225 -1.31 6.69 -6.34
CA LEU A 225 -2.17 5.57 -6.08
C LEU A 225 -3.62 5.88 -6.45
N PHE A 226 -4.20 5.00 -7.24
CA PHE A 226 -5.60 5.07 -7.64
C PHE A 226 -6.25 3.71 -7.47
N TYR A 227 -7.58 3.68 -7.43
CA TYR A 227 -8.37 2.45 -7.45
C TYR A 227 -9.59 2.61 -8.36
N TYR A 228 -10.11 1.50 -8.87
CA TYR A 228 -11.34 1.51 -9.64
C TYR A 228 -12.51 1.09 -8.77
N ASP A 229 -13.58 1.88 -8.75
CA ASP A 229 -14.85 1.51 -8.09
C ASP A 229 -16.01 1.77 -9.04
N ASN A 230 -16.69 0.72 -9.41
CA ASN A 230 -17.87 0.79 -10.25
C ASN A 230 -19.00 -0.05 -9.65
N ASN A 231 -20.17 0.55 -9.48
CA ASN A 231 -21.33 -0.11 -8.86
C ASN A 231 -21.78 -1.41 -9.56
N LYS A 232 -21.51 -1.55 -10.87
CA LYS A 232 -21.90 -2.72 -11.68
C LYS A 232 -20.77 -3.75 -11.80
N ASN A 233 -19.54 -3.28 -11.89
CA ASN A 233 -18.38 -4.11 -12.21
C ASN A 233 -17.57 -4.52 -11.00
N GLY A 234 -17.71 -3.79 -9.89
CA GLY A 234 -16.96 -4.02 -8.67
C GLY A 234 -15.76 -3.09 -8.53
N GLU A 235 -14.80 -3.47 -7.70
CA GLU A 235 -13.63 -2.69 -7.32
C GLU A 235 -12.35 -3.44 -7.72
N VAL A 236 -11.36 -2.72 -8.27
CA VAL A 236 -9.97 -3.17 -8.44
C VAL A 236 -9.11 -2.41 -7.46
N ASP A 237 -8.27 -3.12 -6.70
CA ASP A 237 -7.60 -2.60 -5.52
C ASP A 237 -6.69 -1.42 -5.83
N TYR A 238 -5.84 -1.53 -6.87
CA TYR A 238 -4.96 -0.45 -7.30
C TYR A 238 -4.92 -0.30 -8.81
N LEU A 239 -4.76 0.95 -9.24
CA LEU A 239 -4.38 1.33 -10.59
C LEU A 239 -3.17 2.24 -10.49
N ILE A 240 -2.14 1.97 -11.27
CA ILE A 240 -0.98 2.85 -11.41
C ILE A 240 -0.75 3.20 -12.88
N ASN A 241 -0.08 4.33 -13.12
CA ASN A 241 0.34 4.71 -14.46
C ASN A 241 1.56 3.87 -14.88
N ASP A 242 1.44 3.17 -15.99
CA ASP A 242 2.59 2.62 -16.71
C ASP A 242 3.10 3.68 -17.68
N THR A 243 4.05 4.47 -17.23
CA THR A 243 4.57 5.62 -17.99
C THR A 243 5.35 5.20 -19.22
N ALA A 244 6.01 4.04 -19.19
CA ALA A 244 6.79 3.52 -20.32
C ALA A 244 5.89 3.17 -21.52
N ASN A 245 4.71 2.61 -21.25
CA ASN A 245 3.76 2.18 -22.28
C ASN A 245 2.58 3.15 -22.45
N MET A 246 2.50 4.26 -21.69
CA MET A 246 1.36 5.19 -21.65
C MET A 246 0.02 4.46 -21.43
N THR A 247 0.02 3.47 -20.55
CA THR A 247 -1.14 2.64 -20.21
C THR A 247 -1.38 2.63 -18.70
N VAL A 248 -2.41 1.92 -18.28
CA VAL A 248 -2.74 1.72 -16.88
C VAL A 248 -2.41 0.28 -16.50
N LEU A 249 -1.76 0.09 -15.37
CA LEU A 249 -1.49 -1.22 -14.78
C LEU A 249 -2.43 -1.45 -13.58
N PRO A 250 -3.45 -2.33 -13.72
CA PRO A 250 -4.25 -2.78 -12.59
C PRO A 250 -3.49 -3.78 -11.73
N ILE A 251 -3.65 -3.65 -10.42
CA ILE A 251 -3.07 -4.57 -9.43
C ILE A 251 -4.19 -5.00 -8.48
N GLU A 252 -4.38 -6.30 -8.36
CA GLU A 252 -5.29 -6.92 -7.41
C GLU A 252 -4.49 -7.63 -6.33
N VAL A 253 -4.94 -7.55 -5.08
CA VAL A 253 -4.21 -8.07 -3.91
C VAL A 253 -5.02 -9.17 -3.25
N LYS A 254 -4.43 -10.35 -3.09
CA LYS A 254 -5.06 -11.53 -2.52
C LYS A 254 -4.24 -12.08 -1.34
N SER A 255 -4.84 -12.13 -0.17
CA SER A 255 -4.23 -12.71 1.03
C SER A 255 -4.67 -14.14 1.32
N GLY A 256 -5.60 -14.69 0.54
CA GLY A 256 -6.18 -16.02 0.74
C GLY A 256 -5.85 -17.01 -0.38
N LYS A 257 -6.33 -18.25 -0.23
CA LYS A 257 -6.12 -19.33 -1.22
C LYS A 257 -6.91 -19.14 -2.52
N ASP A 258 -8.00 -18.35 -2.49
CA ASP A 258 -8.86 -18.13 -3.68
C ASP A 258 -8.38 -16.92 -4.51
N TYR A 259 -7.08 -16.88 -4.81
CA TYR A 259 -6.48 -15.78 -5.54
C TYR A 259 -6.86 -15.71 -7.03
N THR A 260 -7.32 -16.80 -7.61
CA THR A 260 -7.80 -16.86 -9.01
C THR A 260 -9.22 -16.29 -9.19
N THR A 261 -9.90 -15.91 -8.11
CA THR A 261 -11.25 -15.31 -8.17
C THR A 261 -11.17 -13.79 -8.06
N HIS A 262 -11.26 -13.09 -9.19
CA HIS A 262 -11.15 -11.62 -9.28
C HIS A 262 -12.13 -11.04 -10.31
N ARG A 263 -13.43 -11.33 -10.15
CA ARG A 263 -14.50 -10.95 -11.10
C ARG A 263 -14.52 -9.46 -11.48
N ALA A 264 -14.08 -8.57 -10.61
CA ALA A 264 -14.04 -7.15 -10.91
C ALA A 264 -12.90 -6.83 -11.88
N LEU A 265 -11.72 -7.42 -11.66
CA LEU A 265 -10.58 -7.30 -12.56
C LEU A 265 -10.88 -7.89 -13.94
N ASP A 266 -11.54 -9.06 -14.00
CA ASP A 266 -11.93 -9.69 -15.26
C ASP A 266 -12.82 -8.76 -16.10
N LYS A 267 -13.88 -8.21 -15.50
CA LYS A 267 -14.78 -7.25 -16.16
C LYS A 267 -14.07 -5.95 -16.55
N PHE A 268 -13.10 -5.52 -15.74
CA PHE A 268 -12.28 -4.38 -16.04
C PHE A 268 -11.45 -4.60 -17.31
N LEU A 269 -10.81 -5.77 -17.43
CA LEU A 269 -9.97 -6.15 -18.56
C LEU A 269 -10.77 -6.46 -19.86
N GLU A 270 -12.03 -6.86 -19.72
CA GLU A 270 -12.95 -7.05 -20.86
C GLU A 270 -13.32 -5.73 -21.55
N ASN A 271 -13.23 -4.60 -20.83
CA ASN A 271 -13.59 -3.30 -21.36
C ASN A 271 -12.48 -2.76 -22.29
N LYS A 272 -12.75 -2.82 -23.59
CA LYS A 272 -11.81 -2.39 -24.63
C LYS A 272 -11.49 -0.88 -24.60
N ASP A 273 -12.38 -0.07 -24.02
CA ASP A 273 -12.21 1.39 -23.95
C ASP A 273 -11.09 1.79 -22.97
N TYR A 274 -10.70 0.90 -22.03
CA TYR A 274 -9.65 1.18 -21.05
C TYR A 274 -8.24 0.97 -21.59
N ASN A 275 -8.08 0.26 -22.71
CA ASN A 275 -6.79 0.01 -23.36
C ASN A 275 -5.72 -0.57 -22.42
N VAL A 276 -6.14 -1.53 -21.58
CA VAL A 276 -5.24 -2.22 -20.64
C VAL A 276 -4.62 -3.43 -21.29
N SER A 277 -3.29 -3.49 -21.31
CA SER A 277 -2.53 -4.58 -21.93
C SER A 277 -2.25 -5.74 -20.97
N ASN A 278 -2.05 -5.44 -19.69
CA ASN A 278 -1.67 -6.39 -18.66
C ASN A 278 -2.24 -5.98 -17.29
N ALA A 279 -2.29 -6.94 -16.39
CA ALA A 279 -2.66 -6.75 -14.98
C ALA A 279 -1.80 -7.67 -14.11
N ILE A 280 -1.70 -7.35 -12.83
CA ILE A 280 -0.98 -8.15 -11.84
C ILE A 280 -1.96 -8.58 -10.75
N VAL A 281 -1.88 -9.85 -10.35
CA VAL A 281 -2.47 -10.38 -9.12
C VAL A 281 -1.32 -10.74 -8.19
N LEU A 282 -1.28 -10.10 -7.03
CA LEU A 282 -0.32 -10.36 -5.96
C LEU A 282 -0.95 -11.30 -4.94
N ASP A 283 -0.31 -12.42 -4.68
CA ASP A 283 -0.83 -13.47 -3.79
C ASP A 283 0.29 -14.12 -2.94
N ASN A 284 -0.05 -15.16 -2.17
CA ASN A 284 0.90 -15.88 -1.33
C ASN A 284 1.44 -17.16 -1.97
N ASP A 285 1.06 -17.47 -3.19
CA ASP A 285 1.59 -18.65 -3.88
C ASP A 285 2.98 -18.37 -4.44
N ARG A 286 3.75 -19.43 -4.65
CA ARG A 286 5.10 -19.35 -5.20
C ARG A 286 5.11 -19.14 -6.72
N GLU A 287 4.10 -19.70 -7.39
CA GLU A 287 4.13 -19.81 -8.84
C GLU A 287 3.92 -18.47 -9.53
N VAL A 288 4.81 -18.16 -10.47
CA VAL A 288 4.64 -17.03 -11.39
C VAL A 288 4.16 -17.58 -12.73
N TYR A 289 2.98 -17.14 -13.14
CA TYR A 289 2.42 -17.53 -14.44
C TYR A 289 1.52 -16.42 -14.99
N THR A 290 1.27 -16.51 -16.30
CA THR A 290 0.38 -15.55 -16.98
C THR A 290 -0.80 -16.30 -17.60
N ASP A 291 -2.01 -15.84 -17.29
CA ASP A 291 -3.24 -16.28 -17.92
C ASP A 291 -3.93 -15.10 -18.62
N GLY A 292 -3.98 -15.15 -19.94
CA GLY A 292 -4.47 -14.05 -20.76
C GLY A 292 -3.66 -12.75 -20.54
N LYS A 293 -4.29 -11.74 -19.93
CA LYS A 293 -3.65 -10.46 -19.59
C LYS A 293 -3.15 -10.39 -18.15
N ILE A 294 -3.41 -11.41 -17.33
CA ILE A 294 -3.15 -11.37 -15.89
C ILE A 294 -1.88 -12.17 -15.61
N THR A 295 -0.93 -11.54 -14.94
CA THR A 295 0.24 -12.20 -14.37
C THR A 295 0.04 -12.36 -12.87
N TYR A 296 0.05 -13.60 -12.40
CA TYR A 296 0.01 -13.98 -10.99
C TYR A 296 1.43 -14.07 -10.47
N MET A 297 1.67 -13.51 -9.29
CA MET A 297 3.00 -13.53 -8.68
C MET A 297 2.95 -13.35 -7.17
N PRO A 298 3.95 -13.87 -6.44
CA PRO A 298 4.07 -13.72 -5.01
C PRO A 298 4.04 -12.25 -4.56
N ILE A 299 3.39 -11.99 -3.42
CA ILE A 299 3.20 -10.64 -2.85
C ILE A 299 4.52 -9.89 -2.64
N TYR A 300 5.60 -10.59 -2.29
CA TYR A 300 6.89 -9.95 -2.06
C TYR A 300 7.52 -9.34 -3.33
N TYR A 301 7.04 -9.69 -4.54
CA TYR A 301 7.45 -9.02 -5.77
C TYR A 301 6.95 -7.59 -5.90
N ILE A 302 6.11 -7.12 -4.97
CA ILE A 302 5.75 -5.70 -4.88
C ILE A 302 7.00 -4.81 -4.79
N MET A 303 8.07 -5.28 -4.15
CA MET A 303 9.36 -4.57 -4.05
C MET A 303 10.01 -4.29 -5.41
N CYS A 304 9.60 -4.98 -6.48
CA CYS A 304 10.15 -4.82 -7.82
C CYS A 304 9.27 -3.95 -8.72
N ILE A 305 8.09 -3.50 -8.25
CA ILE A 305 7.17 -2.66 -9.04
C ILE A 305 7.58 -1.19 -8.83
N GLU A 306 8.61 -0.77 -9.57
CA GLU A 306 9.15 0.59 -9.53
C GLU A 306 8.58 1.45 -10.66
N GLN A 307 8.55 2.76 -10.45
CA GLN A 307 8.27 3.69 -11.54
C GLN A 307 9.43 3.64 -12.52
N THR A 308 9.13 3.43 -13.80
CA THR A 308 10.17 3.38 -14.83
C THR A 308 10.69 4.80 -15.06
N ASP A 309 11.88 5.10 -14.58
CA ASP A 309 12.59 6.31 -14.96
C ASP A 309 12.96 6.22 -16.43
N ILE A 310 12.67 7.28 -17.18
CA ILE A 310 13.21 7.43 -18.53
C ILE A 310 14.72 7.59 -18.35
N SER A 311 15.50 6.58 -18.79
CA SER A 311 16.95 6.67 -18.71
C SER A 311 17.43 7.93 -19.45
N GLU A 312 18.43 8.63 -18.90
CA GLU A 312 18.99 9.83 -19.53
C GLU A 312 19.41 9.56 -20.98
N GLU A 313 19.83 8.33 -21.30
CA GLU A 313 20.19 7.88 -22.65
C GLU A 313 19.07 8.02 -23.69
N ASN A 314 17.80 7.98 -23.26
CA ASN A 314 16.63 8.13 -24.13
C ASN A 314 16.12 9.58 -24.21
N CYS A 315 16.77 10.53 -23.54
CA CYS A 315 16.37 11.94 -23.49
C CYS A 315 17.17 12.85 -24.43
N TYR A 316 18.09 12.30 -25.22
CA TYR A 316 18.83 13.09 -26.23
C TYR A 316 18.07 13.08 -27.57
N PHE A 317 17.61 14.26 -27.98
CA PHE A 317 17.02 14.54 -29.29
C PHE A 317 18.08 14.89 -30.31
#